data_b84908262759109a493efc65462cf983
#
_entry.id   b84908262759109a493efc65462cf983
#
_cell.length_a   1.000
_cell.length_b   1.000
_cell.length_c   1.000
_cell.angle_alpha   90.00
_cell.angle_beta   90.00
_cell.angle_gamma   90.00
#
_symmetry.space_group_name_H-M   'P 1'
#
loop_
_entity.id
_entity.type
_entity.pdbx_description
1 polymer ?
#
loop_
_entity_poly.entity_id
_entity_poly.type
_entity_poly.pdbx_seq_one_letter_code
_entity_poly.pdbx_strand_id
1 'polypeptide(L)'
;MNRKNFKNVLVVLGGASGERAVSLESGKACIKALKKKGYKVTTFDPKIKNFNLINKKKVDVIFNALHGRDGEDGVAQSYFEYLKIPYTHSGVISSFNAMNKIISKEIFIKNKIRTPKFLNIKKKDLDKKKILKNIISKRIKFPVVLKPINEGSSLGVEICKNKEIFFKATNRLINKYQEIILEEYIAGQEIQVAVINGNSIGAIELIPKRLFYDYKAKYTKKAKTKHIMPARLSRNKYAQVLKIAKKAHNILNCRGITRSDFKYFNNKFYLLEINTQPGMTSLSLV
;
A
#
# COMPACT_ATOMS: atom_id res chain seq x y z
N MET A 1 -30.43 0.91 -7.14
CA MET A 1 -29.39 0.33 -8.02
C MET A 1 -29.73 -1.12 -8.28
N ASN A 2 -30.06 -1.48 -9.53
CA ASN A 2 -30.24 -2.87 -9.91
C ASN A 2 -28.96 -3.64 -9.62
N ARG A 3 -29.01 -4.64 -8.74
CA ARG A 3 -27.90 -5.58 -8.53
C ARG A 3 -27.68 -6.33 -9.84
N LYS A 4 -26.68 -5.92 -10.62
CA LYS A 4 -26.23 -6.71 -11.77
C LYS A 4 -25.83 -8.09 -11.25
N ASN A 5 -26.47 -9.11 -11.77
CA ASN A 5 -26.20 -10.50 -11.35
C ASN A 5 -24.92 -10.96 -12.07
N PHE A 6 -23.74 -10.62 -11.52
CA PHE A 6 -22.47 -11.05 -12.06
C PHE A 6 -22.33 -12.57 -11.92
N LYS A 7 -22.03 -13.26 -13.02
CA LYS A 7 -21.79 -14.71 -13.05
C LYS A 7 -20.37 -15.06 -13.44
N ASN A 8 -19.81 -14.30 -14.40
CA ASN A 8 -18.50 -14.57 -15.00
C ASN A 8 -17.47 -13.60 -14.43
N VAL A 9 -16.58 -14.09 -13.56
CA VAL A 9 -15.54 -13.30 -12.92
C VAL A 9 -14.19 -13.60 -13.55
N LEU A 10 -13.51 -12.56 -14.04
CA LEU A 10 -12.12 -12.65 -14.47
C LEU A 10 -11.22 -12.27 -13.29
N VAL A 11 -10.42 -13.20 -12.78
CA VAL A 11 -9.41 -12.90 -11.79
C VAL A 11 -8.10 -12.54 -12.50
N VAL A 12 -7.67 -11.30 -12.35
CA VAL A 12 -6.39 -10.81 -12.87
C VAL A 12 -5.35 -10.96 -11.76
N LEU A 13 -4.28 -11.75 -12.02
CA LEU A 13 -3.27 -12.14 -11.05
C LEU A 13 -1.90 -12.27 -11.70
N GLY A 14 -0.84 -12.33 -10.91
CA GLY A 14 0.53 -12.47 -11.39
C GLY A 14 1.17 -11.12 -11.70
N GLY A 15 1.23 -10.73 -12.97
CA GLY A 15 1.91 -9.50 -13.40
C GLY A 15 3.44 -9.59 -13.34
N ALA A 16 4.12 -8.49 -13.69
CA ALA A 16 5.58 -8.42 -13.77
C ALA A 16 6.27 -7.74 -12.58
N SER A 17 5.48 -7.27 -11.58
CA SER A 17 6.03 -6.57 -10.41
C SER A 17 6.88 -7.47 -9.50
N GLY A 18 7.65 -6.86 -8.60
CA GLY A 18 8.38 -7.57 -7.55
C GLY A 18 7.47 -8.33 -6.57
N GLU A 19 6.16 -8.08 -6.59
CA GLU A 19 5.14 -8.71 -5.74
C GLU A 19 4.36 -9.84 -6.45
N ARG A 20 4.86 -10.30 -7.61
CA ARG A 20 4.22 -11.37 -8.41
C ARG A 20 3.84 -12.61 -7.58
N ALA A 21 4.71 -13.08 -6.70
CA ALA A 21 4.44 -14.25 -5.88
C ALA A 21 3.23 -14.05 -4.96
N VAL A 22 3.13 -12.88 -4.34
CA VAL A 22 2.00 -12.47 -3.48
C VAL A 22 0.71 -12.39 -4.30
N SER A 23 0.78 -11.83 -5.51
CA SER A 23 -0.36 -11.74 -6.43
C SER A 23 -0.89 -13.11 -6.84
N LEU A 24 0.00 -14.05 -7.16
CA LEU A 24 -0.38 -15.42 -7.52
C LEU A 24 -1.03 -16.15 -6.33
N GLU A 25 -0.51 -15.97 -5.12
CA GLU A 25 -1.06 -16.59 -3.91
C GLU A 25 -2.43 -15.98 -3.55
N SER A 26 -2.54 -14.66 -3.51
CA SER A 26 -3.81 -13.93 -3.32
C SER A 26 -4.84 -14.35 -4.35
N GLY A 27 -4.46 -14.38 -5.63
CA GLY A 27 -5.34 -14.78 -6.73
C GLY A 27 -5.86 -16.19 -6.58
N LYS A 28 -5.00 -17.16 -6.20
CA LYS A 28 -5.42 -18.55 -5.94
C LYS A 28 -6.45 -18.63 -4.80
N ALA A 29 -6.23 -17.90 -3.71
CA ALA A 29 -7.17 -17.85 -2.58
C ALA A 29 -8.53 -17.27 -3.01
N CYS A 30 -8.52 -16.16 -3.75
CA CYS A 30 -9.73 -15.52 -4.25
C CYS A 30 -10.48 -16.40 -5.25
N ILE A 31 -9.79 -17.08 -6.17
CA ILE A 31 -10.39 -18.03 -7.11
C ILE A 31 -11.14 -19.13 -6.35
N LYS A 32 -10.50 -19.72 -5.33
CA LYS A 32 -11.14 -20.76 -4.50
C LYS A 32 -12.40 -20.24 -3.82
N ALA A 33 -12.36 -19.05 -3.24
CA ALA A 33 -13.49 -18.43 -2.57
C ALA A 33 -14.63 -18.09 -3.53
N LEU A 34 -14.33 -17.53 -4.71
CA LEU A 34 -15.31 -17.16 -5.72
C LEU A 34 -16.01 -18.41 -6.30
N LYS A 35 -15.24 -19.47 -6.61
CA LYS A 35 -15.83 -20.77 -7.06
C LYS A 35 -16.74 -21.37 -5.99
N LYS A 36 -16.35 -21.32 -4.71
CA LYS A 36 -17.20 -21.79 -3.60
C LYS A 36 -18.51 -21.00 -3.48
N LYS A 37 -18.52 -19.74 -3.93
CA LYS A 37 -19.71 -18.89 -3.99
C LYS A 37 -20.54 -19.05 -5.28
N GLY A 38 -20.18 -19.99 -6.15
CA GLY A 38 -20.91 -20.31 -7.38
C GLY A 38 -20.59 -19.45 -8.60
N TYR A 39 -19.57 -18.61 -8.53
CA TYR A 39 -19.13 -17.82 -9.70
C TYR A 39 -18.40 -18.69 -10.72
N LYS A 40 -18.61 -18.40 -12.03
CA LYS A 40 -17.76 -18.89 -13.11
C LYS A 40 -16.49 -18.06 -13.16
N VAL A 41 -15.35 -18.67 -12.85
CA VAL A 41 -14.08 -17.97 -12.69
C VAL A 41 -13.11 -18.34 -13.81
N THR A 42 -12.59 -17.32 -14.50
CA THR A 42 -11.46 -17.40 -15.44
C THR A 42 -10.30 -16.59 -14.91
N THR A 43 -9.09 -16.82 -15.42
CA THR A 43 -7.87 -16.16 -14.95
C THR A 43 -7.16 -15.45 -16.09
N PHE A 44 -6.46 -14.38 -15.73
CA PHE A 44 -5.63 -13.59 -16.65
C PHE A 44 -4.35 -13.14 -15.96
N ASP A 45 -3.21 -13.42 -16.59
CA ASP A 45 -1.90 -12.97 -16.12
C ASP A 45 -1.30 -12.00 -17.13
N PRO A 46 -1.18 -10.69 -16.80
CA PRO A 46 -0.67 -9.68 -17.71
C PRO A 46 0.83 -9.82 -18.04
N LYS A 47 1.57 -10.65 -17.31
CA LYS A 47 2.93 -11.02 -17.69
C LYS A 47 2.98 -11.93 -18.91
N ILE A 48 1.92 -12.72 -19.12
CA ILE A 48 1.83 -13.73 -20.19
C ILE A 48 1.03 -13.21 -21.37
N LYS A 49 -0.02 -12.42 -21.13
CA LYS A 49 -0.96 -11.95 -22.14
C LYS A 49 -1.20 -10.46 -22.00
N ASN A 50 -1.30 -9.74 -23.13
CA ASN A 50 -1.62 -8.31 -23.10
C ASN A 50 -3.10 -8.09 -22.72
N PHE A 51 -3.39 -7.03 -21.97
CA PHE A 51 -4.75 -6.68 -21.52
C PHE A 51 -5.77 -6.51 -22.66
N ASN A 52 -5.35 -6.14 -23.89
CA ASN A 52 -6.22 -6.05 -25.05
C ASN A 52 -6.83 -7.39 -25.47
N LEU A 53 -6.27 -8.52 -25.01
CA LEU A 53 -6.81 -9.86 -25.26
C LEU A 53 -7.96 -10.25 -24.31
N ILE A 54 -8.35 -9.38 -23.40
CA ILE A 54 -9.53 -9.63 -22.53
C ILE A 54 -10.80 -9.51 -23.36
N ASN A 55 -11.52 -10.63 -23.51
CA ASN A 55 -12.79 -10.64 -24.21
C ASN A 55 -13.93 -10.13 -23.30
N LYS A 56 -14.26 -8.84 -23.46
CA LYS A 56 -15.31 -8.18 -22.66
C LYS A 56 -16.69 -8.82 -22.73
N LYS A 57 -17.01 -9.55 -23.81
CA LYS A 57 -18.31 -10.24 -23.94
C LYS A 57 -18.43 -11.46 -23.01
N LYS A 58 -17.32 -11.99 -22.50
CA LYS A 58 -17.26 -13.17 -21.64
C LYS A 58 -16.99 -12.83 -20.17
N VAL A 59 -16.91 -11.56 -19.80
CA VAL A 59 -16.53 -11.09 -18.45
C VAL A 59 -17.57 -10.10 -17.94
N ASP A 60 -18.19 -10.41 -16.81
CA ASP A 60 -19.14 -9.50 -16.16
C ASP A 60 -18.43 -8.53 -15.20
N VAL A 61 -17.36 -9.01 -14.53
CA VAL A 61 -16.59 -8.24 -13.56
C VAL A 61 -15.16 -8.75 -13.46
N ILE A 62 -14.21 -7.85 -13.25
CA ILE A 62 -12.82 -8.18 -12.99
C ILE A 62 -12.58 -8.16 -11.48
N PHE A 63 -12.02 -9.25 -10.96
CA PHE A 63 -11.44 -9.28 -9.65
C PHE A 63 -9.92 -9.02 -9.79
N ASN A 64 -9.49 -7.82 -9.41
CA ASN A 64 -8.07 -7.46 -9.47
C ASN A 64 -7.35 -8.05 -8.24
N ALA A 65 -6.44 -9.00 -8.47
CA ALA A 65 -5.57 -9.60 -7.46
C ALA A 65 -4.08 -9.33 -7.77
N LEU A 66 -3.79 -8.35 -8.62
CA LEU A 66 -2.42 -7.88 -8.85
C LEU A 66 -1.92 -7.13 -7.62
N HIS A 67 -0.60 -7.14 -7.41
CA HIS A 67 0.06 -6.37 -6.36
C HIS A 67 1.26 -5.60 -6.92
N GLY A 68 1.53 -4.44 -6.30
CA GLY A 68 2.63 -3.58 -6.67
C GLY A 68 2.42 -2.85 -7.99
N ARG A 69 3.54 -2.59 -8.67
CA ARG A 69 3.57 -1.85 -9.93
C ARG A 69 2.68 -2.49 -10.99
N ASP A 70 2.05 -1.68 -11.81
CA ASP A 70 1.07 -2.01 -12.85
C ASP A 70 -0.25 -2.60 -12.30
N GLY A 71 -0.31 -3.01 -11.04
CA GLY A 71 -1.49 -3.59 -10.40
C GLY A 71 -2.22 -2.67 -9.44
N GLU A 72 -1.47 -1.82 -8.71
CA GLU A 72 -1.99 -0.95 -7.64
C GLU A 72 -1.79 0.54 -7.91
N ASP A 73 -1.19 0.91 -9.04
CA ASP A 73 -0.77 2.26 -9.39
C ASP A 73 -1.65 2.97 -10.44
N GLY A 74 -2.77 2.35 -10.82
CA GLY A 74 -3.71 2.89 -11.78
C GLY A 74 -3.57 2.32 -13.19
N VAL A 75 -2.46 1.64 -13.52
CA VAL A 75 -2.22 1.11 -14.87
C VAL A 75 -3.25 0.04 -15.23
N ALA A 76 -3.37 -1.04 -14.46
CA ALA A 76 -4.37 -2.06 -14.73
C ALA A 76 -5.80 -1.49 -14.69
N GLN A 77 -6.08 -0.60 -13.74
CA GLN A 77 -7.38 0.05 -13.60
C GLN A 77 -7.76 0.85 -14.86
N SER A 78 -6.79 1.54 -15.48
CA SER A 78 -7.01 2.28 -16.75
C SER A 78 -7.44 1.36 -17.88
N TYR A 79 -6.83 0.18 -17.99
CA TYR A 79 -7.27 -0.83 -18.97
C TYR A 79 -8.68 -1.34 -18.68
N PHE A 80 -9.03 -1.58 -17.41
CA PHE A 80 -10.37 -2.05 -17.04
C PHE A 80 -11.44 -1.01 -17.36
N GLU A 81 -11.15 0.27 -17.13
CA GLU A 81 -12.04 1.38 -17.50
C GLU A 81 -12.18 1.55 -19.01
N TYR A 82 -11.08 1.44 -19.76
CA TYR A 82 -11.11 1.45 -21.22
C TYR A 82 -12.00 0.32 -21.78
N LEU A 83 -11.91 -0.89 -21.21
CA LEU A 83 -12.74 -2.02 -21.59
C LEU A 83 -14.20 -1.88 -21.12
N LYS A 84 -14.50 -0.89 -20.28
CA LYS A 84 -15.81 -0.67 -19.65
C LYS A 84 -16.31 -1.91 -18.86
N ILE A 85 -15.38 -2.64 -18.23
CA ILE A 85 -15.70 -3.79 -17.38
C ILE A 85 -15.60 -3.32 -15.92
N PRO A 86 -16.66 -3.53 -15.10
CA PRO A 86 -16.59 -3.29 -13.66
C PRO A 86 -15.46 -4.08 -13.01
N TYR A 87 -14.81 -3.51 -12.00
CA TYR A 87 -13.69 -4.16 -11.32
C TYR A 87 -13.68 -3.86 -9.82
N THR A 88 -13.02 -4.72 -9.05
CA THR A 88 -12.86 -4.58 -7.60
C THR A 88 -11.78 -3.56 -7.27
N HIS A 89 -11.83 -3.05 -6.03
CA HIS A 89 -10.90 -2.09 -5.43
C HIS A 89 -10.99 -0.67 -6.02
N SER A 90 -10.01 0.16 -5.68
CA SER A 90 -10.00 1.59 -6.01
C SER A 90 -9.80 1.84 -7.51
N GLY A 91 -10.24 3.01 -7.96
CA GLY A 91 -10.12 3.44 -9.36
C GLY A 91 -8.72 3.97 -9.69
N VAL A 92 -8.54 4.43 -10.94
CA VAL A 92 -7.26 4.88 -11.50
C VAL A 92 -6.59 5.94 -10.62
N ILE A 93 -7.25 7.05 -10.41
CA ILE A 93 -6.68 8.21 -9.69
C ILE A 93 -6.41 7.87 -8.22
N SER A 94 -7.32 7.15 -7.57
CA SER A 94 -7.15 6.74 -6.17
C SER A 94 -5.95 5.81 -5.99
N SER A 95 -5.78 4.83 -6.90
CA SER A 95 -4.65 3.90 -6.88
C SER A 95 -3.34 4.63 -7.13
N PHE A 96 -3.28 5.50 -8.14
CA PHE A 96 -2.11 6.32 -8.43
C PHE A 96 -1.72 7.21 -7.23
N ASN A 97 -2.67 7.96 -6.66
CA ASN A 97 -2.42 8.84 -5.54
C ASN A 97 -1.97 8.08 -4.28
N ALA A 98 -2.56 6.91 -4.01
CA ALA A 98 -2.20 6.11 -2.86
C ALA A 98 -0.79 5.49 -2.99
N MET A 99 -0.44 5.01 -4.19
CA MET A 99 0.85 4.39 -4.45
C MET A 99 2.00 5.39 -4.38
N ASN A 100 1.79 6.63 -4.86
CA ASN A 100 2.79 7.68 -4.81
C ASN A 100 2.87 8.30 -3.41
N LYS A 101 3.95 7.96 -2.68
CA LYS A 101 4.13 8.37 -1.28
C LYS A 101 4.24 9.88 -1.08
N ILE A 102 4.69 10.64 -2.08
CA ILE A 102 4.75 12.11 -2.02
C ILE A 102 3.34 12.66 -2.12
N ILE A 103 2.61 12.29 -3.18
CA ILE A 103 1.25 12.78 -3.46
C ILE A 103 0.31 12.41 -2.32
N SER A 104 0.33 11.15 -1.87
CA SER A 104 -0.52 10.71 -0.76
C SER A 104 -0.28 11.52 0.52
N LYS A 105 0.99 11.79 0.88
CA LYS A 105 1.34 12.57 2.06
C LYS A 105 0.95 14.04 1.94
N GLU A 106 1.07 14.64 0.77
CA GLU A 106 0.59 16.01 0.51
C GLU A 106 -0.94 16.10 0.68
N ILE A 107 -1.67 15.12 0.15
CA ILE A 107 -3.12 15.02 0.35
C ILE A 107 -3.46 14.84 1.84
N PHE A 108 -2.72 14.00 2.58
CA PHE A 108 -2.92 13.81 4.02
C PHE A 108 -2.71 15.10 4.80
N ILE A 109 -1.62 15.83 4.53
CA ILE A 109 -1.30 17.10 5.21
C ILE A 109 -2.38 18.15 4.92
N LYS A 110 -2.78 18.34 3.66
CA LYS A 110 -3.84 19.24 3.25
C LYS A 110 -5.14 18.97 3.99
N ASN A 111 -5.41 17.70 4.29
CA ASN A 111 -6.60 17.26 5.00
C ASN A 111 -6.38 17.07 6.53
N LYS A 112 -5.33 17.64 7.11
CA LYS A 112 -5.03 17.61 8.55
C LYS A 112 -4.88 16.18 9.09
N ILE A 113 -4.42 15.22 8.28
CA ILE A 113 -4.00 13.90 8.72
C ILE A 113 -2.48 13.95 8.92
N ARG A 114 -2.05 13.59 10.14
CA ARG A 114 -0.62 13.58 10.46
C ARG A 114 0.08 12.43 9.75
N THR A 115 1.22 12.75 9.12
CA THR A 115 2.16 11.81 8.51
C THR A 115 3.59 12.17 8.95
N PRO A 116 4.60 11.28 8.88
CA PRO A 116 5.99 11.65 9.12
C PRO A 116 6.41 12.83 8.26
N LYS A 117 7.23 13.74 8.79
CA LYS A 117 7.87 14.78 7.98
C LYS A 117 8.68 14.12 6.89
N PHE A 118 8.72 14.73 5.71
CA PHE A 118 9.39 14.11 4.58
C PHE A 118 10.04 15.13 3.64
N LEU A 119 10.97 14.62 2.83
CA LEU A 119 11.62 15.31 1.71
C LEU A 119 11.57 14.44 0.49
N ASN A 120 11.26 15.02 -0.65
CA ASN A 120 11.46 14.40 -1.95
C ASN A 120 12.91 14.62 -2.40
N ILE A 121 13.59 13.57 -2.84
CA ILE A 121 14.96 13.62 -3.37
C ILE A 121 14.93 13.03 -4.79
N LYS A 122 15.23 13.88 -5.78
CA LYS A 122 15.31 13.51 -7.21
C LYS A 122 16.76 13.42 -7.64
N LYS A 123 17.09 12.51 -8.53
CA LYS A 123 18.46 12.34 -9.05
C LYS A 123 19.02 13.62 -9.65
N LYS A 124 18.22 14.34 -10.42
CA LYS A 124 18.61 15.63 -11.04
C LYS A 124 18.92 16.74 -10.03
N ASP A 125 18.39 16.64 -8.80
CA ASP A 125 18.55 17.64 -7.74
C ASP A 125 19.48 17.15 -6.61
N LEU A 126 20.34 16.16 -6.90
CA LEU A 126 21.20 15.52 -5.91
C LEU A 126 22.37 16.43 -5.50
N ASP A 127 22.13 17.29 -4.51
CA ASP A 127 23.12 18.13 -3.85
C ASP A 127 23.10 17.84 -2.35
N LYS A 128 24.24 17.33 -1.82
CA LYS A 128 24.36 16.95 -0.41
C LYS A 128 24.15 18.14 0.54
N LYS A 129 24.66 19.34 0.21
CA LYS A 129 24.52 20.55 1.04
C LYS A 129 23.06 21.00 1.08
N LYS A 130 22.40 21.03 -0.07
CA LYS A 130 20.97 21.39 -0.20
C LYS A 130 20.07 20.39 0.55
N ILE A 131 20.33 19.09 0.42
CA ILE A 131 19.59 18.05 1.15
C ILE A 131 19.73 18.23 2.66
N LEU A 132 20.95 18.44 3.18
CA LEU A 132 21.16 18.67 4.61
C LEU A 132 20.46 19.94 5.10
N LYS A 133 20.54 21.05 4.34
CA LYS A 133 19.81 22.29 4.65
C LYS A 133 18.30 22.02 4.77
N ASN A 134 17.74 21.25 3.85
CA ASN A 134 16.30 20.90 3.87
C ASN A 134 15.94 19.97 5.03
N ILE A 135 16.79 19.02 5.41
CA ILE A 135 16.60 18.17 6.59
C ILE A 135 16.52 19.04 7.86
N ILE A 136 17.45 20.00 8.01
CA ILE A 136 17.49 20.91 9.15
C ILE A 136 16.25 21.82 9.16
N SER A 137 15.92 22.46 8.05
CA SER A 137 14.76 23.38 7.95
C SER A 137 13.43 22.71 8.30
N LYS A 138 13.28 21.44 7.92
CA LYS A 138 12.10 20.63 8.30
C LYS A 138 12.19 20.02 9.71
N ARG A 139 13.28 20.29 10.44
CA ARG A 139 13.54 19.73 11.78
C ARG A 139 13.41 18.20 11.79
N ILE A 140 13.94 17.54 10.78
CA ILE A 140 14.03 16.08 10.73
C ILE A 140 15.32 15.66 11.41
N LYS A 141 15.25 14.67 12.29
CA LYS A 141 16.40 14.15 13.05
C LYS A 141 16.70 12.71 12.65
N PHE A 142 17.96 12.30 12.73
CA PHE A 142 18.33 10.90 12.60
C PHE A 142 17.85 10.09 13.83
N PRO A 143 17.45 8.82 13.63
CA PRO A 143 17.44 8.09 12.37
C PRO A 143 16.36 8.60 11.41
N VAL A 144 16.58 8.40 10.10
CA VAL A 144 15.63 8.69 9.04
C VAL A 144 15.34 7.43 8.23
N VAL A 145 14.23 7.44 7.48
CA VAL A 145 13.84 6.33 6.59
C VAL A 145 13.92 6.80 5.15
N LEU A 146 14.63 6.03 4.31
CA LEU A 146 14.62 6.20 2.86
C LEU A 146 13.72 5.14 2.22
N LYS A 147 12.96 5.54 1.21
CA LYS A 147 12.05 4.66 0.46
C LYS A 147 11.97 5.07 -1.02
N PRO A 148 11.80 4.15 -1.95
CA PRO A 148 11.25 4.47 -3.26
C PRO A 148 9.84 5.04 -3.14
N ILE A 149 9.46 5.96 -4.02
CA ILE A 149 8.14 6.61 -3.92
C ILE A 149 6.97 5.72 -4.36
N ASN A 150 7.20 4.78 -5.30
CA ASN A 150 6.18 3.97 -5.95
C ASN A 150 6.38 2.45 -5.74
N GLU A 151 7.00 2.04 -4.63
CA GLU A 151 7.19 0.62 -4.31
C GLU A 151 6.34 0.21 -3.11
N GLY A 152 5.83 -1.03 -3.16
CA GLY A 152 5.11 -1.67 -2.06
C GLY A 152 5.99 -2.61 -1.23
N SER A 153 5.36 -3.33 -0.29
CA SER A 153 5.94 -4.43 0.47
C SER A 153 7.29 -4.16 1.13
N SER A 154 7.57 -2.91 1.48
CA SER A 154 8.85 -2.47 2.08
C SER A 154 10.09 -2.71 1.19
N LEU A 155 9.91 -2.87 -0.12
CA LEU A 155 11.02 -2.99 -1.07
C LEU A 155 11.81 -1.68 -1.11
N GLY A 156 13.12 -1.78 -0.93
CA GLY A 156 14.02 -0.61 -0.96
C GLY A 156 13.88 0.33 0.25
N VAL A 157 13.22 -0.07 1.34
CA VAL A 157 13.14 0.72 2.57
C VAL A 157 14.40 0.56 3.40
N GLU A 158 15.01 1.67 3.80
CA GLU A 158 16.24 1.69 4.60
C GLU A 158 16.15 2.67 5.76
N ILE A 159 16.53 2.20 6.95
CA ILE A 159 16.65 3.03 8.15
C ILE A 159 18.10 3.50 8.29
N CYS A 160 18.30 4.80 8.16
CA CYS A 160 19.63 5.42 8.22
C CYS A 160 19.86 6.06 9.59
N LYS A 161 20.75 5.49 10.38
CA LYS A 161 21.03 5.94 11.76
C LYS A 161 21.83 7.25 11.81
N ASN A 162 22.62 7.55 10.79
CA ASN A 162 23.46 8.72 10.70
C ASN A 162 23.61 9.23 9.26
N LYS A 163 24.31 10.36 9.08
CA LYS A 163 24.51 11.00 7.78
C LYS A 163 25.30 10.13 6.79
N GLU A 164 26.28 9.38 7.26
CA GLU A 164 27.14 8.54 6.40
C GLU A 164 26.30 7.42 5.76
N ILE A 165 25.57 6.64 6.58
CA ILE A 165 24.67 5.58 6.13
C ILE A 165 23.60 6.16 5.18
N PHE A 166 23.07 7.34 5.53
CA PHE A 166 22.07 8.03 4.73
C PHE A 166 22.59 8.34 3.31
N PHE A 167 23.78 8.93 3.15
CA PHE A 167 24.29 9.26 1.82
C PHE A 167 24.69 8.02 1.01
N LYS A 168 25.22 6.97 1.66
CA LYS A 168 25.48 5.67 0.99
C LYS A 168 24.19 5.07 0.46
N ALA A 169 23.14 5.03 1.27
CA ALA A 169 21.81 4.54 0.88
C ALA A 169 21.17 5.40 -0.20
N THR A 170 21.25 6.73 -0.08
CA THR A 170 20.73 7.69 -1.06
C THR A 170 21.34 7.42 -2.44
N ASN A 171 22.66 7.34 -2.56
CA ASN A 171 23.34 7.08 -3.83
C ASN A 171 22.89 5.75 -4.46
N ARG A 172 22.77 4.69 -3.66
CA ARG A 172 22.31 3.37 -4.14
C ARG A 172 20.88 3.41 -4.63
N LEU A 173 19.97 3.97 -3.84
CA LEU A 173 18.54 3.99 -4.17
C LEU A 173 18.22 4.95 -5.32
N ILE A 174 18.85 6.13 -5.36
CA ILE A 174 18.55 7.12 -6.40
C ILE A 174 19.00 6.66 -7.80
N ASN A 175 20.07 5.87 -7.88
CA ASN A 175 20.51 5.27 -9.14
C ASN A 175 19.53 4.21 -9.66
N LYS A 176 18.87 3.50 -8.75
CA LYS A 176 17.89 2.48 -9.10
C LYS A 176 16.51 3.06 -9.42
N TYR A 177 16.04 4.02 -8.61
CA TYR A 177 14.65 4.48 -8.62
C TYR A 177 14.46 5.90 -9.17
N GLN A 178 15.54 6.66 -9.43
CA GLN A 178 15.56 8.05 -9.93
C GLN A 178 14.92 9.08 -8.99
N GLU A 179 13.99 8.66 -8.12
CA GLU A 179 13.29 9.49 -7.16
C GLU A 179 12.97 8.67 -5.90
N ILE A 180 13.28 9.24 -4.73
CA ILE A 180 13.11 8.61 -3.43
C ILE A 180 12.53 9.61 -2.42
N ILE A 181 11.87 9.10 -1.39
CA ILE A 181 11.42 9.89 -0.26
C ILE A 181 12.30 9.62 0.96
N LEU A 182 12.72 10.69 1.64
CA LEU A 182 13.26 10.66 2.99
C LEU A 182 12.13 10.97 3.96
N GLU A 183 11.96 10.17 4.99
CA GLU A 183 10.98 10.38 6.06
C GLU A 183 11.63 10.44 7.43
N GLU A 184 11.02 11.22 8.32
CA GLU A 184 11.28 11.14 9.75
C GLU A 184 11.00 9.72 10.25
N TYR A 185 11.92 9.12 11.00
CA TYR A 185 11.67 7.83 11.64
C TYR A 185 10.73 8.00 12.82
N ILE A 186 9.59 7.35 12.78
CA ILE A 186 8.64 7.32 13.88
C ILE A 186 8.76 5.98 14.60
N ALA A 187 9.19 6.03 15.86
CA ALA A 187 9.19 4.88 16.76
C ALA A 187 7.75 4.47 17.16
N GLY A 188 7.64 3.48 18.05
CA GLY A 188 6.35 3.10 18.64
C GLY A 188 5.61 1.97 17.92
N GLN A 189 4.34 1.81 18.32
CA GLN A 189 3.51 0.70 17.87
C GLN A 189 3.17 0.82 16.39
N GLU A 190 3.17 -0.32 15.70
CA GLU A 190 2.70 -0.42 14.33
C GLU A 190 1.24 -0.88 14.33
N ILE A 191 0.37 -0.02 13.83
CA ILE A 191 -1.08 -0.24 13.81
C ILE A 191 -1.55 -0.26 12.36
N GLN A 192 -2.35 -1.26 12.00
CA GLN A 192 -3.01 -1.31 10.71
C GLN A 192 -4.51 -1.29 10.89
N VAL A 193 -5.19 -0.58 9.97
CA VAL A 193 -6.65 -0.45 9.99
C VAL A 193 -7.20 -0.81 8.62
N ALA A 194 -8.13 -1.74 8.57
CA ALA A 194 -8.88 -2.07 7.38
C ALA A 194 -10.15 -1.22 7.26
N VAL A 195 -10.43 -0.78 6.04
CA VAL A 195 -11.66 -0.06 5.66
C VAL A 195 -12.31 -0.81 4.51
N ILE A 196 -13.59 -1.15 4.65
CA ILE A 196 -14.38 -1.83 3.61
C ILE A 196 -15.59 -0.95 3.30
N ASN A 197 -15.74 -0.59 2.03
CA ASN A 197 -16.85 0.25 1.54
C ASN A 197 -17.07 1.50 2.42
N GLY A 198 -15.97 2.19 2.76
CA GLY A 198 -15.99 3.40 3.57
C GLY A 198 -16.21 3.19 5.08
N ASN A 199 -16.27 1.95 5.56
CA ASN A 199 -16.42 1.64 6.98
C ASN A 199 -15.15 0.98 7.54
N SER A 200 -14.57 1.56 8.59
CA SER A 200 -13.44 0.96 9.31
C SER A 200 -13.93 -0.24 10.10
N ILE A 201 -13.32 -1.41 9.87
CA ILE A 201 -13.78 -2.69 10.44
C ILE A 201 -12.97 -3.12 11.66
N GLY A 202 -11.78 -2.58 11.87
CA GLY A 202 -10.96 -2.89 13.02
C GLY A 202 -9.52 -2.38 12.88
N ALA A 203 -8.81 -2.37 14.02
CA ALA A 203 -7.40 -2.03 14.09
C ALA A 203 -6.63 -3.20 14.71
N ILE A 204 -5.52 -3.57 14.06
CA ILE A 204 -4.60 -4.62 14.50
C ILE A 204 -3.24 -4.02 14.82
N GLU A 205 -2.60 -4.51 15.88
CA GLU A 205 -1.24 -4.17 16.24
C GLU A 205 -0.28 -5.25 15.74
N LEU A 206 0.80 -4.83 15.10
CA LEU A 206 1.85 -5.70 14.61
C LEU A 206 3.08 -5.59 15.50
N ILE A 207 3.57 -6.72 15.97
CA ILE A 207 4.81 -6.81 16.74
C ILE A 207 5.78 -7.69 15.97
N PRO A 208 6.60 -7.10 15.08
CA PRO A 208 7.63 -7.87 14.39
C PRO A 208 8.71 -8.28 15.39
N LYS A 209 9.21 -9.53 15.30
CA LYS A 209 10.41 -9.95 16.06
C LYS A 209 11.69 -9.27 15.58
N ARG A 210 11.65 -8.67 14.40
CA ARG A 210 12.74 -7.91 13.79
C ARG A 210 12.60 -6.44 14.10
N LEU A 211 13.70 -5.69 14.00
CA LEU A 211 13.73 -4.23 14.18
C LEU A 211 12.75 -3.47 13.27
N PHE A 212 12.25 -4.13 12.20
CA PHE A 212 11.40 -3.52 11.19
C PHE A 212 10.49 -4.55 10.53
N TYR A 213 9.26 -4.15 10.17
CA TYR A 213 8.27 -4.97 9.46
C TYR A 213 8.59 -4.98 7.96
N ASP A 214 9.66 -5.70 7.59
CA ASP A 214 10.15 -5.84 6.22
C ASP A 214 9.35 -6.86 5.40
N TYR A 215 9.72 -7.03 4.11
CA TYR A 215 9.12 -8.02 3.21
C TYR A 215 9.11 -9.44 3.80
N LYS A 216 10.22 -9.85 4.43
CA LYS A 216 10.31 -11.17 5.07
C LYS A 216 9.37 -11.28 6.27
N ALA A 217 9.22 -10.21 7.05
CA ALA A 217 8.28 -10.17 8.18
C ALA A 217 6.81 -10.23 7.73
N LYS A 218 6.51 -9.73 6.52
CA LYS A 218 5.15 -9.73 5.94
C LYS A 218 4.73 -11.08 5.37
N TYR A 219 5.64 -11.80 4.71
CA TYR A 219 5.29 -12.93 3.85
C TYR A 219 5.96 -14.27 4.21
N THR A 220 6.71 -14.35 5.32
CA THR A 220 7.30 -15.62 5.76
C THR A 220 6.76 -16.05 7.11
N LYS A 221 6.23 -17.28 7.21
CA LYS A 221 5.80 -17.89 8.48
C LYS A 221 6.92 -17.92 9.54
N LYS A 222 8.19 -18.02 9.10
CA LYS A 222 9.38 -18.00 9.98
C LYS A 222 9.61 -16.65 10.67
N ALA A 223 9.05 -15.54 10.18
CA ALA A 223 9.23 -14.20 10.74
C ALA A 223 8.53 -14.03 12.10
N LYS A 224 7.55 -14.88 12.44
CA LYS A 224 6.85 -14.92 13.74
C LYS A 224 6.36 -13.52 14.21
N THR A 225 5.88 -12.68 13.30
CA THR A 225 5.21 -11.41 13.67
C THR A 225 3.96 -11.74 14.48
N LYS A 226 3.82 -11.15 15.66
CA LYS A 226 2.59 -11.28 16.45
C LYS A 226 1.55 -10.28 15.94
N HIS A 227 0.34 -10.77 15.73
CA HIS A 227 -0.83 -9.98 15.34
C HIS A 227 -1.77 -9.91 16.54
N ILE A 228 -2.03 -8.72 17.03
CA ILE A 228 -2.91 -8.50 18.21
C ILE A 228 -4.14 -7.74 17.76
N MET A 229 -5.29 -8.39 17.80
CA MET A 229 -6.58 -7.81 17.44
C MET A 229 -7.58 -8.04 18.57
N PRO A 230 -8.21 -6.98 19.09
CA PRO A 230 -7.99 -5.55 18.76
C PRO A 230 -6.60 -5.06 19.19
N ALA A 231 -6.08 -4.02 18.50
CA ALA A 231 -4.83 -3.36 18.87
C ALA A 231 -4.87 -2.84 20.31
N ARG A 232 -3.75 -2.95 21.03
CA ARG A 232 -3.63 -2.51 22.43
C ARG A 232 -3.59 -0.99 22.54
N LEU A 233 -4.75 -0.37 22.38
CA LEU A 233 -4.99 1.06 22.46
C LEU A 233 -6.11 1.33 23.49
N SER A 234 -6.10 2.50 24.12
CA SER A 234 -7.27 2.92 24.90
C SER A 234 -8.49 3.05 23.98
N ARG A 235 -9.71 2.91 24.53
CA ARG A 235 -10.98 3.01 23.77
C ARG A 235 -11.03 4.27 22.89
N ASN A 236 -10.60 5.42 23.43
CA ASN A 236 -10.59 6.68 22.71
C ASN A 236 -9.57 6.68 21.55
N LYS A 237 -8.38 6.10 21.77
CA LYS A 237 -7.34 6.00 20.73
C LYS A 237 -7.73 5.00 19.63
N TYR A 238 -8.35 3.90 20.01
CA TYR A 238 -8.88 2.94 19.06
C TYR A 238 -9.93 3.59 18.14
N ALA A 239 -10.92 4.27 18.69
CA ALA A 239 -11.92 5.01 17.94
C ALA A 239 -11.28 6.11 17.05
N GLN A 240 -10.24 6.80 17.56
CA GLN A 240 -9.51 7.84 16.84
C GLN A 240 -8.83 7.27 15.58
N VAL A 241 -8.10 6.15 15.68
CA VAL A 241 -7.39 5.59 14.53
C VAL A 241 -8.36 5.08 13.46
N LEU A 242 -9.51 4.50 13.86
CA LEU A 242 -10.57 4.12 12.92
C LEU A 242 -11.10 5.32 12.14
N LYS A 243 -11.37 6.45 12.82
CA LYS A 243 -11.82 7.69 12.16
C LYS A 243 -10.77 8.24 11.17
N ILE A 244 -9.48 8.18 11.54
CA ILE A 244 -8.40 8.64 10.66
C ILE A 244 -8.30 7.76 9.41
N ALA A 245 -8.37 6.44 9.55
CA ALA A 245 -8.33 5.51 8.42
C ALA A 245 -9.52 5.70 7.47
N LYS A 246 -10.75 5.81 8.00
CA LYS A 246 -11.95 6.15 7.21
C LYS A 246 -11.78 7.48 6.48
N LYS A 247 -11.26 8.51 7.15
CA LYS A 247 -10.99 9.80 6.53
C LYS A 247 -9.96 9.67 5.39
N ALA A 248 -8.86 8.93 5.60
CA ALA A 248 -7.83 8.71 4.60
C ALA A 248 -8.38 7.99 3.35
N HIS A 249 -9.20 6.96 3.55
CA HIS A 249 -9.92 6.26 2.48
C HIS A 249 -10.77 7.22 1.64
N ASN A 250 -11.56 8.08 2.31
CA ASN A 250 -12.49 8.97 1.65
C ASN A 250 -11.80 10.10 0.88
N ILE A 251 -10.78 10.76 1.46
CA ILE A 251 -10.07 11.87 0.80
C ILE A 251 -9.25 11.44 -0.42
N LEU A 252 -8.84 10.17 -0.49
CA LEU A 252 -8.23 9.57 -1.67
C LEU A 252 -9.29 9.03 -2.65
N ASN A 253 -10.58 9.19 -2.34
CA ASN A 253 -11.69 8.65 -3.13
C ASN A 253 -11.55 7.15 -3.40
N CYS A 254 -11.10 6.40 -2.39
CA CYS A 254 -10.96 4.96 -2.47
C CYS A 254 -12.32 4.27 -2.45
N ARG A 255 -12.39 3.08 -3.05
CA ARG A 255 -13.58 2.21 -2.99
C ARG A 255 -13.15 0.77 -2.67
N GLY A 256 -14.15 -0.07 -2.33
CA GLY A 256 -13.89 -1.45 -1.96
C GLY A 256 -13.12 -1.54 -0.65
N ILE A 257 -11.98 -2.18 -0.67
CA ILE A 257 -11.16 -2.42 0.52
C ILE A 257 -9.86 -1.62 0.47
N THR A 258 -9.46 -1.05 1.62
CA THR A 258 -8.13 -0.46 1.81
C THR A 258 -7.57 -0.84 3.17
N ARG A 259 -6.25 -0.78 3.31
CA ARG A 259 -5.54 -0.90 4.58
C ARG A 259 -4.66 0.33 4.79
N SER A 260 -4.86 0.99 5.91
CA SER A 260 -4.04 2.14 6.33
C SER A 260 -3.01 1.69 7.35
N ASP A 261 -1.74 2.02 7.12
CA ASP A 261 -0.60 1.62 7.96
C ASP A 261 -0.14 2.83 8.79
N PHE A 262 -0.11 2.68 10.12
CA PHE A 262 0.20 3.75 11.06
C PHE A 262 1.38 3.41 11.96
N LYS A 263 2.08 4.45 12.41
CA LYS A 263 2.84 4.43 13.65
C LYS A 263 2.09 5.20 14.74
N TYR A 264 2.01 4.61 15.94
CA TYR A 264 1.47 5.27 17.14
C TYR A 264 2.59 5.54 18.12
N PHE A 265 2.89 6.82 18.31
CA PHE A 265 3.99 7.28 19.17
C PHE A 265 3.63 8.58 19.87
N ASN A 266 3.98 8.71 21.16
CA ASN A 266 3.68 9.88 21.98
C ASN A 266 2.23 10.36 21.85
N ASN A 267 1.27 9.44 22.03
CA ASN A 267 -0.16 9.70 21.93
C ASN A 267 -0.66 10.22 20.58
N LYS A 268 0.12 10.08 19.49
CA LYS A 268 -0.17 10.58 18.14
C LYS A 268 -0.07 9.46 17.12
N PHE A 269 -1.04 9.43 16.19
CA PHE A 269 -0.99 8.55 15.02
C PHE A 269 -0.33 9.27 13.85
N TYR A 270 0.57 8.56 13.17
CA TYR A 270 1.24 8.99 11.95
C TYR A 270 0.88 8.01 10.85
N LEU A 271 0.09 8.46 9.88
CA LEU A 271 -0.25 7.65 8.70
C LEU A 271 0.97 7.55 7.80
N LEU A 272 1.44 6.32 7.58
CA LEU A 272 2.59 6.04 6.74
C LEU A 272 2.17 5.96 5.27
N GLU A 273 1.16 5.14 5.00
CA GLU A 273 0.64 4.87 3.65
C GLU A 273 -0.77 4.28 3.73
N ILE A 274 -1.49 4.30 2.62
CA ILE A 274 -2.74 3.58 2.41
C ILE A 274 -2.56 2.63 1.22
N ASN A 275 -2.88 1.37 1.45
CA ASN A 275 -2.82 0.33 0.45
C ASN A 275 -4.22 0.13 -0.13
N THR A 276 -4.40 0.36 -1.43
CA THR A 276 -5.69 0.25 -2.13
C THR A 276 -6.00 -1.17 -2.60
N GLN A 277 -5.03 -2.08 -2.47
CA GLN A 277 -5.17 -3.48 -2.83
C GLN A 277 -4.41 -4.37 -1.83
N PRO A 278 -4.90 -4.45 -0.57
CA PRO A 278 -4.23 -5.26 0.44
C PRO A 278 -4.17 -6.72 0.02
N GLY A 279 -3.10 -7.41 0.42
CA GLY A 279 -2.92 -8.83 0.15
C GLY A 279 -4.07 -9.68 0.69
N MET A 280 -4.41 -10.74 -0.02
CA MET A 280 -5.47 -11.70 0.31
C MET A 280 -4.93 -13.13 0.42
N THR A 281 -3.74 -13.26 0.96
CA THR A 281 -3.12 -14.55 1.31
C THR A 281 -3.59 -15.02 2.68
N SER A 282 -3.27 -16.24 3.06
CA SER A 282 -3.57 -16.78 4.40
C SER A 282 -2.88 -16.04 5.55
N LEU A 283 -1.88 -15.23 5.24
CA LEU A 283 -1.14 -14.37 6.19
C LEU A 283 -1.58 -12.91 6.13
N SER A 284 -2.52 -12.58 5.26
CA SER A 284 -2.99 -11.20 5.09
C SER A 284 -3.88 -10.76 6.24
N LEU A 285 -3.89 -9.46 6.50
CA LEU A 285 -4.50 -8.83 7.66
C LEU A 285 -5.85 -8.16 7.35
N VAL A 286 -6.43 -8.52 6.21
CA VAL A 286 -7.72 -7.99 5.73
C VAL A 286 -8.59 -9.13 5.27
#